data_72a234733810ee07503efd515fbd36e9
#
_entry.id   72a234733810ee07503efd515fbd36e9
#
_cell.length_a   1.000
_cell.length_b   1.000
_cell.length_c   1.000
_cell.angle_alpha   90.00
_cell.angle_beta   90.00
_cell.angle_gamma   90.00
#
_symmetry.space_group_name_H-M   'P 1'
#
loop_
_entity.id
_entity.type
_entity.pdbx_description
1 polymer ?
#
loop_
_entity_poly.entity_id
_entity_poly.type
_entity_poly.pdbx_seq_one_letter_code
_entity_poly.pdbx_strand_id
1 'polypeptide(L)'
;MLNSGALKFVPERFDKIYMHWLENIKDWCISRQIWWGHRIPAYYCDECGEFVVAREMPEKCPHCGCTHFTQDEDTLDTWFSSALWPFSTLGWPENTEELDYFYPTDVLVTGYDIIFFWVIRMVFSGLEHTGKTPFHTVLIHGLVRDSQGRKMSKSLGNGIDPLEIIDQYGADALRLTLVTGNAPGNDMRFYNERVEASRNFANKVWNAARFILMNMKEEGVTKPDASLLTTADKWILSRVNTLAKDVTENMDKYELGIAVQKVYDFVWDEFCDWYVEMAKYRIYHAEENPEAANCALWVLKTVLGNALKLLHPFMPFITE
;
A
#
# COMPACT_ATOMS: atom_id res chain seq x y z
N MET A 1 -20.35 -6.03 -13.29
CA MET A 1 -18.92 -5.90 -13.18
C MET A 1 -18.29 -7.06 -12.41
N LEU A 2 -18.68 -7.35 -11.18
CA LEU A 2 -18.19 -8.52 -10.46
C LEU A 2 -18.43 -9.82 -11.28
N ASN A 3 -19.63 -10.04 -11.76
CA ASN A 3 -19.97 -11.23 -12.56
C ASN A 3 -19.22 -11.35 -13.89
N SER A 4 -18.72 -10.25 -14.43
CA SER A 4 -17.90 -10.24 -15.67
C SER A 4 -16.40 -10.32 -15.39
N GLY A 5 -15.97 -10.24 -14.12
CA GLY A 5 -14.56 -10.17 -13.73
C GLY A 5 -13.89 -8.81 -13.99
N ALA A 6 -14.64 -7.80 -14.43
CA ALA A 6 -14.10 -6.45 -14.66
C ALA A 6 -13.70 -5.74 -13.36
N LEU A 7 -14.27 -6.15 -12.23
CA LEU A 7 -13.95 -5.68 -10.88
C LEU A 7 -13.85 -6.90 -9.97
N LYS A 8 -12.84 -6.95 -9.10
CA LYS A 8 -12.71 -7.98 -8.06
C LYS A 8 -12.29 -7.36 -6.73
N PHE A 9 -12.73 -7.97 -5.63
CA PHE A 9 -12.27 -7.61 -4.29
C PHE A 9 -11.25 -8.63 -3.76
N VAL A 10 -10.27 -8.14 -3.06
CA VAL A 10 -9.34 -8.96 -2.30
C VAL A 10 -9.42 -8.53 -0.83
N PRO A 11 -9.87 -9.41 0.08
CA PRO A 11 -10.38 -10.77 -0.16
C PRO A 11 -11.81 -10.79 -0.73
N GLU A 12 -12.14 -11.86 -1.46
CA GLU A 12 -13.40 -12.08 -2.18
C GLU A 12 -14.66 -11.98 -1.29
N ARG A 13 -14.53 -12.21 0.02
CA ARG A 13 -15.67 -12.07 0.95
C ARG A 13 -16.35 -10.70 0.91
N PHE A 14 -15.65 -9.66 0.46
CA PHE A 14 -16.21 -8.30 0.33
C PHE A 14 -17.07 -8.11 -0.91
N ASP A 15 -17.07 -9.02 -1.87
CA ASP A 15 -17.99 -9.02 -3.02
C ASP A 15 -19.44 -9.02 -2.55
N LYS A 16 -19.77 -9.84 -1.55
CA LYS A 16 -21.12 -9.91 -0.98
C LYS A 16 -21.54 -8.61 -0.29
N ILE A 17 -20.61 -7.95 0.39
CA ILE A 17 -20.87 -6.67 1.05
C ILE A 17 -21.11 -5.57 0.01
N TYR A 18 -20.28 -5.52 -1.02
CA TYR A 18 -20.41 -4.58 -2.12
C TYR A 18 -21.75 -4.76 -2.85
N MET A 19 -22.10 -6.01 -3.23
CA MET A 19 -23.38 -6.31 -3.88
C MET A 19 -24.57 -5.96 -3.03
N HIS A 20 -24.54 -6.30 -1.73
CA HIS A 20 -25.61 -5.94 -0.80
C HIS A 20 -25.88 -4.42 -0.77
N TRP A 21 -24.84 -3.60 -0.76
CA TRP A 21 -25.01 -2.15 -0.79
C TRP A 21 -25.55 -1.65 -2.12
N LEU A 22 -25.16 -2.22 -3.25
CA LEU A 22 -25.68 -1.86 -4.58
C LEU A 22 -27.17 -2.21 -4.73
N GLU A 23 -27.55 -3.41 -4.30
CA GLU A 23 -28.94 -3.89 -4.40
C GLU A 23 -29.90 -3.11 -3.46
N ASN A 24 -29.37 -2.53 -2.39
CA ASN A 24 -30.12 -1.80 -1.39
C ASN A 24 -29.78 -0.30 -1.36
N ILE A 25 -29.26 0.23 -2.45
CA ILE A 25 -28.87 1.63 -2.53
C ILE A 25 -30.10 2.54 -2.32
N LYS A 26 -29.92 3.62 -1.57
CA LYS A 26 -30.95 4.62 -1.28
C LYS A 26 -30.53 5.96 -1.88
N ASP A 27 -31.52 6.87 -1.98
CA ASP A 27 -31.25 8.24 -2.37
C ASP A 27 -30.19 8.87 -1.46
N TRP A 28 -29.32 9.64 -2.07
CA TRP A 28 -28.23 10.30 -1.38
C TRP A 28 -28.40 11.81 -1.41
N CYS A 29 -28.69 12.40 -0.25
CA CYS A 29 -28.63 13.84 -0.12
C CYS A 29 -27.17 14.30 -0.22
N ILE A 30 -26.86 15.07 -1.25
CA ILE A 30 -25.50 15.55 -1.54
C ILE A 30 -25.19 16.91 -0.92
N SER A 31 -26.18 17.61 -0.34
CA SER A 31 -25.98 18.92 0.30
C SER A 31 -25.50 18.78 1.75
N ARG A 32 -24.60 19.67 2.15
CA ARG A 32 -24.07 19.79 3.51
C ARG A 32 -24.07 21.25 3.95
N GLN A 33 -24.53 21.49 5.17
CA GLN A 33 -24.58 22.80 5.81
C GLN A 33 -23.27 23.05 6.56
N ILE A 34 -22.17 23.13 5.80
CA ILE A 34 -20.83 23.37 6.35
C ILE A 34 -20.19 24.57 5.67
N TRP A 35 -19.35 25.27 6.39
CA TRP A 35 -18.68 26.47 5.89
C TRP A 35 -17.61 26.15 4.85
N TRP A 36 -16.92 25.01 4.95
CA TRP A 36 -15.82 24.62 4.08
C TRP A 36 -16.23 23.50 3.14
N GLY A 37 -16.14 23.74 1.85
CA GLY A 37 -16.47 22.77 0.81
C GLY A 37 -16.74 23.41 -0.54
N HIS A 38 -17.11 22.60 -1.53
CA HIS A 38 -17.52 23.06 -2.85
C HIS A 38 -18.98 23.48 -2.81
N ARG A 39 -19.26 24.77 -3.02
CA ARG A 39 -20.62 25.28 -3.06
C ARG A 39 -21.40 24.62 -4.20
N ILE A 40 -22.65 24.24 -3.94
CA ILE A 40 -23.52 23.60 -4.93
C ILE A 40 -23.77 24.57 -6.09
N PRO A 41 -23.48 24.19 -7.36
CA PRO A 41 -23.63 25.06 -8.53
C PRO A 41 -25.06 25.07 -9.06
N ALA A 42 -26.04 25.21 -8.16
CA ALA A 42 -27.46 25.34 -8.47
C ALA A 42 -27.92 26.76 -8.20
N TYR A 43 -28.63 27.35 -9.15
CA TYR A 43 -29.11 28.71 -9.11
C TYR A 43 -30.64 28.69 -9.21
N TYR A 44 -31.32 29.12 -8.17
CA TYR A 44 -32.78 29.19 -8.09
C TYR A 44 -33.25 30.52 -8.66
N CYS A 45 -34.20 30.48 -9.58
CA CYS A 45 -34.80 31.66 -10.14
C CYS A 45 -35.72 32.31 -9.09
N ASP A 46 -35.50 33.59 -8.80
CA ASP A 46 -36.23 34.32 -7.75
C ASP A 46 -37.72 34.56 -8.11
N GLU A 47 -38.12 34.45 -9.39
CA GLU A 47 -39.51 34.62 -9.82
C GLU A 47 -40.31 33.32 -9.93
N CYS A 48 -39.74 32.28 -10.60
CA CYS A 48 -40.51 31.05 -10.83
C CYS A 48 -40.12 29.89 -9.91
N GLY A 49 -39.03 30.02 -9.12
CA GLY A 49 -38.56 28.99 -8.21
C GLY A 49 -37.87 27.80 -8.88
N GLU A 50 -37.79 27.74 -10.21
CA GLU A 50 -37.08 26.72 -10.93
C GLU A 50 -35.58 26.92 -10.78
N PHE A 51 -34.81 25.85 -10.85
CA PHE A 51 -33.37 25.93 -10.70
C PHE A 51 -32.60 25.53 -11.97
N VAL A 52 -31.40 26.08 -12.12
CA VAL A 52 -30.46 25.78 -13.20
C VAL A 52 -29.13 25.34 -12.57
N VAL A 53 -28.55 24.25 -13.06
CA VAL A 53 -27.20 23.85 -12.69
C VAL A 53 -26.22 24.37 -13.75
N ALA A 54 -25.30 25.23 -13.33
CA ALA A 54 -24.36 25.87 -14.25
C ALA A 54 -23.01 26.15 -13.54
N ARG A 55 -21.92 26.32 -14.31
CA ARG A 55 -20.59 26.71 -13.78
C ARG A 55 -20.61 28.12 -13.20
N GLU A 56 -21.36 29.00 -13.85
CA GLU A 56 -21.50 30.40 -13.49
C GLU A 56 -23.01 30.75 -13.43
N MET A 57 -23.32 31.84 -12.77
CA MET A 57 -24.73 32.34 -12.66
C MET A 57 -25.32 32.57 -14.05
N PRO A 58 -26.45 31.96 -14.38
CA PRO A 58 -27.10 32.15 -15.67
C PRO A 58 -27.52 33.60 -15.90
N GLU A 59 -27.43 34.07 -17.12
CA GLU A 59 -27.92 35.43 -17.47
C GLU A 59 -29.43 35.52 -17.44
N LYS A 60 -30.12 34.45 -17.84
CA LYS A 60 -31.58 34.41 -17.93
C LYS A 60 -32.13 33.03 -17.55
N CYS A 61 -33.23 33.01 -16.85
CA CYS A 61 -33.98 31.80 -16.55
C CYS A 61 -34.57 31.20 -17.86
N PRO A 62 -34.27 29.92 -18.17
CA PRO A 62 -34.82 29.28 -19.37
C PRO A 62 -36.34 29.08 -19.33
N HIS A 63 -36.96 29.15 -18.13
CA HIS A 63 -38.40 28.95 -17.93
C HIS A 63 -39.21 30.22 -18.02
N CYS A 64 -38.77 31.32 -17.37
CA CYS A 64 -39.56 32.57 -17.31
C CYS A 64 -38.81 33.79 -17.84
N GLY A 65 -37.53 33.72 -18.17
CA GLY A 65 -36.74 34.83 -18.67
C GLY A 65 -36.21 35.81 -17.60
N CYS A 66 -36.48 35.57 -16.33
CA CYS A 66 -35.94 36.36 -15.22
C CYS A 66 -34.41 36.35 -15.20
N THR A 67 -33.81 37.45 -14.74
CA THR A 67 -32.34 37.61 -14.65
C THR A 67 -31.81 37.58 -13.22
N HIS A 68 -32.70 37.31 -12.24
CA HIS A 68 -32.33 37.27 -10.84
C HIS A 68 -32.36 35.83 -10.33
N PHE A 69 -31.25 35.45 -9.69
CA PHE A 69 -31.07 34.11 -9.16
C PHE A 69 -30.41 34.17 -7.78
N THR A 70 -30.81 33.24 -6.95
CA THR A 70 -30.12 32.93 -5.68
C THR A 70 -29.41 31.59 -5.81
N GLN A 71 -28.08 31.59 -5.61
CA GLN A 71 -27.29 30.34 -5.61
C GLN A 71 -27.53 29.56 -4.32
N ASP A 72 -27.60 28.24 -4.41
CA ASP A 72 -27.68 27.35 -3.25
C ASP A 72 -26.56 27.67 -2.22
N GLU A 73 -26.96 27.76 -0.94
CA GLU A 73 -26.03 28.13 0.14
C GLU A 73 -25.21 26.93 0.65
N ASP A 74 -25.68 25.71 0.39
CA ASP A 74 -25.04 24.47 0.85
C ASP A 74 -23.82 24.12 0.03
N THR A 75 -23.01 23.23 0.59
CA THR A 75 -21.84 22.66 -0.08
C THR A 75 -22.08 21.20 -0.44
N LEU A 76 -21.34 20.72 -1.43
CA LEU A 76 -21.38 19.30 -1.81
C LEU A 76 -20.77 18.41 -0.72
N ASP A 77 -21.39 17.26 -0.50
CA ASP A 77 -20.82 16.19 0.31
C ASP A 77 -19.40 15.84 -0.18
N THR A 78 -18.47 15.68 0.75
CA THR A 78 -17.08 15.27 0.48
C THR A 78 -17.00 14.06 -0.47
N TRP A 79 -17.89 13.09 -0.30
CA TRP A 79 -17.92 11.89 -1.13
C TRP A 79 -18.34 12.14 -2.57
N PHE A 80 -18.94 13.29 -2.89
CA PHE A 80 -19.29 13.65 -4.25
C PHE A 80 -18.05 13.87 -5.12
N SER A 81 -17.15 14.76 -4.70
CA SER A 81 -15.89 14.99 -5.40
C SER A 81 -14.93 13.82 -5.26
N SER A 82 -14.90 13.13 -4.10
CA SER A 82 -14.10 11.94 -3.89
C SER A 82 -14.45 10.80 -4.86
N ALA A 83 -15.68 10.72 -5.33
CA ALA A 83 -16.12 9.75 -6.33
C ALA A 83 -15.50 9.98 -7.72
N LEU A 84 -15.07 11.21 -8.01
CA LEU A 84 -14.46 11.58 -9.28
C LEU A 84 -12.94 11.35 -9.30
N TRP A 85 -12.34 11.07 -8.15
CA TRP A 85 -10.89 11.02 -7.96
C TRP A 85 -10.15 10.15 -8.98
N PRO A 86 -10.57 8.92 -9.35
CA PRO A 86 -9.81 8.05 -10.24
C PRO A 86 -9.55 8.63 -11.63
N PHE A 87 -10.36 9.56 -12.09
CA PHE A 87 -10.25 10.15 -13.43
C PHE A 87 -10.07 11.67 -13.40
N SER A 88 -10.63 12.38 -12.40
CA SER A 88 -10.49 13.85 -12.33
C SER A 88 -9.04 14.29 -12.06
N THR A 89 -8.28 13.53 -11.29
CA THR A 89 -6.85 13.81 -11.01
C THR A 89 -5.95 13.58 -12.22
N LEU A 90 -6.45 12.85 -13.22
CA LEU A 90 -5.76 12.59 -14.48
C LEU A 90 -6.17 13.57 -15.60
N GLY A 91 -6.91 14.63 -15.24
CA GLY A 91 -7.27 15.72 -16.14
C GLY A 91 -8.67 15.69 -16.73
N TRP A 92 -9.50 14.65 -16.43
CA TRP A 92 -10.91 14.65 -16.86
C TRP A 92 -11.62 15.97 -16.41
N PRO A 93 -12.44 16.62 -17.25
CA PRO A 93 -13.06 16.10 -18.49
C PRO A 93 -12.21 16.27 -19.78
N GLU A 94 -11.00 16.80 -19.68
CA GLU A 94 -10.11 16.90 -20.82
C GLU A 94 -9.55 15.51 -21.18
N ASN A 95 -9.22 15.35 -22.48
CA ASN A 95 -8.58 14.13 -22.98
C ASN A 95 -7.05 14.27 -22.87
N THR A 96 -6.46 13.86 -21.75
CA THR A 96 -5.04 13.98 -21.46
C THR A 96 -4.29 12.67 -21.73
N GLU A 97 -2.98 12.74 -21.93
CA GLU A 97 -2.12 11.55 -22.10
C GLU A 97 -2.11 10.71 -20.82
N GLU A 98 -2.16 11.36 -19.64
CA GLU A 98 -2.23 10.70 -18.34
C GLU A 98 -3.53 9.93 -18.17
N LEU A 99 -4.67 10.50 -18.58
CA LEU A 99 -5.96 9.82 -18.52
C LEU A 99 -6.00 8.60 -19.45
N ASP A 100 -5.49 8.73 -20.66
CA ASP A 100 -5.46 7.62 -21.62
C ASP A 100 -4.54 6.49 -21.17
N TYR A 101 -3.44 6.80 -20.47
CA TYR A 101 -2.45 5.81 -20.04
C TYR A 101 -2.80 5.15 -18.71
N PHE A 102 -3.22 5.94 -17.70
CA PHE A 102 -3.41 5.44 -16.33
C PHE A 102 -4.84 5.03 -15.98
N TYR A 103 -5.84 5.37 -16.79
CA TYR A 103 -7.22 5.03 -16.52
C TYR A 103 -7.77 3.99 -17.49
N PRO A 104 -8.40 2.89 -17.03
CA PRO A 104 -8.61 2.49 -15.64
C PRO A 104 -7.32 2.17 -14.89
N THR A 105 -7.31 2.38 -13.55
CA THR A 105 -6.17 1.98 -12.71
C THR A 105 -6.21 0.48 -12.39
N ASP A 106 -5.09 -0.08 -11.92
CA ASP A 106 -5.01 -1.52 -11.63
C ASP A 106 -5.61 -1.86 -10.26
N VAL A 107 -5.18 -1.16 -9.20
CA VAL A 107 -5.51 -1.50 -7.82
C VAL A 107 -5.91 -0.27 -7.03
N LEU A 108 -7.10 -0.32 -6.41
CA LEU A 108 -7.50 0.59 -5.34
C LEU A 108 -7.25 -0.08 -4.00
N VAL A 109 -6.52 0.58 -3.10
CA VAL A 109 -6.31 0.11 -1.72
C VAL A 109 -7.13 0.96 -0.77
N THR A 110 -8.00 0.32 0.04
CA THR A 110 -8.88 1.05 0.96
C THR A 110 -9.33 0.19 2.14
N GLY A 111 -9.86 0.84 3.19
CA GLY A 111 -10.51 0.15 4.30
C GLY A 111 -11.91 -0.36 3.95
N TYR A 112 -12.34 -1.41 4.63
CA TYR A 112 -13.68 -1.99 4.41
C TYR A 112 -14.82 -1.04 4.84
N ASP A 113 -14.57 -0.10 5.73
CA ASP A 113 -15.58 0.80 6.30
C ASP A 113 -16.05 1.89 5.34
N ILE A 114 -15.34 2.11 4.23
CA ILE A 114 -15.70 3.08 3.20
C ILE A 114 -16.03 2.46 1.83
N ILE A 115 -16.32 1.16 1.78
CA ILE A 115 -16.79 0.50 0.54
C ILE A 115 -18.03 1.21 0.02
N PHE A 116 -19.02 1.46 0.88
CA PHE A 116 -20.26 2.16 0.49
C PHE A 116 -20.02 3.63 0.14
N PHE A 117 -19.26 4.34 0.97
CA PHE A 117 -19.11 5.79 0.82
C PHE A 117 -18.19 6.17 -0.34
N TRP A 118 -17.19 5.35 -0.65
CA TRP A 118 -16.17 5.70 -1.62
C TRP A 118 -16.10 4.75 -2.81
N VAL A 119 -15.91 3.44 -2.57
CA VAL A 119 -15.70 2.47 -3.67
C VAL A 119 -16.88 2.44 -4.61
N ILE A 120 -18.10 2.26 -4.08
CA ILE A 120 -19.33 2.21 -4.87
C ILE A 120 -19.51 3.50 -5.67
N ARG A 121 -19.27 4.65 -5.03
CA ARG A 121 -19.43 5.96 -5.67
C ARG A 121 -18.43 6.20 -6.79
N MET A 122 -17.18 5.79 -6.62
CA MET A 122 -16.20 5.83 -7.70
C MET A 122 -16.59 4.93 -8.87
N VAL A 123 -17.12 3.74 -8.59
CA VAL A 123 -17.53 2.80 -9.64
C VAL A 123 -18.69 3.34 -10.46
N PHE A 124 -19.77 3.83 -9.85
CA PHE A 124 -20.89 4.35 -10.65
C PHE A 124 -20.53 5.67 -11.34
N SER A 125 -19.73 6.55 -10.71
CA SER A 125 -19.27 7.79 -11.34
C SER A 125 -18.34 7.50 -12.53
N GLY A 126 -17.42 6.55 -12.38
CA GLY A 126 -16.55 6.12 -13.48
C GLY A 126 -17.35 5.59 -14.66
N LEU A 127 -18.35 4.75 -14.40
CA LEU A 127 -19.23 4.24 -15.45
C LEU A 127 -20.04 5.30 -16.15
N GLU A 128 -20.65 6.19 -15.39
CA GLU A 128 -21.49 7.26 -15.93
C GLU A 128 -20.68 8.24 -16.79
N HIS A 129 -19.51 8.65 -16.33
CA HIS A 129 -18.72 9.69 -16.98
C HIS A 129 -17.76 9.18 -18.06
N THR A 130 -17.23 7.95 -17.91
CA THR A 130 -16.20 7.41 -18.82
C THR A 130 -16.61 6.12 -19.52
N GLY A 131 -17.71 5.49 -19.13
CA GLY A 131 -18.14 4.20 -19.62
C GLY A 131 -17.27 3.02 -19.17
N LYS A 132 -16.26 3.25 -18.31
CA LYS A 132 -15.29 2.25 -17.86
C LYS A 132 -15.31 2.07 -16.35
N THR A 133 -14.93 0.87 -15.88
CA THR A 133 -14.66 0.62 -14.45
C THR A 133 -13.42 1.42 -14.05
N PRO A 134 -13.42 2.15 -12.94
CA PRO A 134 -12.29 3.02 -12.57
C PRO A 134 -11.02 2.26 -12.17
N PHE A 135 -11.14 1.00 -11.73
CA PHE A 135 -10.04 0.12 -11.32
C PHE A 135 -10.46 -1.35 -11.46
N HIS A 136 -9.48 -2.25 -11.56
CA HIS A 136 -9.72 -3.69 -11.73
C HIS A 136 -9.83 -4.42 -10.39
N THR A 137 -8.99 -4.07 -9.43
CA THR A 137 -8.91 -4.74 -8.12
C THR A 137 -9.13 -3.75 -6.98
N VAL A 138 -9.94 -4.14 -6.01
CA VAL A 138 -10.08 -3.43 -4.73
C VAL A 138 -9.43 -4.27 -3.64
N LEU A 139 -8.25 -3.85 -3.21
CA LEU A 139 -7.55 -4.47 -2.09
C LEU A 139 -8.03 -3.85 -0.78
N ILE A 140 -8.73 -4.65 0.00
CA ILE A 140 -9.28 -4.21 1.28
C ILE A 140 -8.31 -4.50 2.41
N HIS A 141 -7.92 -3.48 3.14
CA HIS A 141 -7.19 -3.62 4.39
C HIS A 141 -8.11 -3.50 5.61
N GLY A 142 -7.68 -4.02 6.74
CA GLY A 142 -8.36 -3.83 8.03
C GLY A 142 -8.02 -2.48 8.67
N LEU A 143 -8.67 -2.19 9.79
CA LEU A 143 -8.40 -0.98 10.56
C LEU A 143 -7.33 -1.25 11.62
N VAL A 144 -6.50 -0.25 11.86
CA VAL A 144 -5.58 -0.25 13.01
C VAL A 144 -6.36 0.15 14.26
N ARG A 145 -6.34 -0.71 15.28
CA ARG A 145 -7.02 -0.53 16.57
C ARG A 145 -6.00 -0.34 17.66
N ASP A 146 -6.42 0.26 18.77
CA ASP A 146 -5.57 0.36 19.95
C ASP A 146 -5.27 -1.02 20.55
N SER A 147 -4.41 -1.09 21.57
CA SER A 147 -4.00 -2.33 22.25
C SER A 147 -5.17 -3.09 22.87
N GLN A 148 -6.28 -2.41 23.18
CA GLN A 148 -7.51 -3.01 23.70
C GLN A 148 -8.48 -3.45 22.59
N GLY A 149 -8.15 -3.20 21.33
CA GLY A 149 -8.98 -3.53 20.17
C GLY A 149 -10.08 -2.54 19.84
N ARG A 150 -10.08 -1.33 20.45
CA ARG A 150 -11.05 -0.27 20.18
C ARG A 150 -10.65 0.49 18.93
N LYS A 151 -11.63 0.96 18.16
CA LYS A 151 -11.40 1.86 17.03
C LYS A 151 -10.76 3.16 17.56
N MET A 152 -9.68 3.59 16.93
CA MET A 152 -9.04 4.87 17.26
C MET A 152 -9.94 6.04 16.85
N SER A 153 -10.11 7.01 17.73
CA SER A 153 -10.86 8.22 17.46
C SER A 153 -10.32 9.41 18.25
N LYS A 154 -10.52 10.61 17.70
CA LYS A 154 -10.12 11.86 18.38
C LYS A 154 -10.83 12.04 19.73
N SER A 155 -12.12 11.64 19.79
CA SER A 155 -12.93 11.76 21.00
C SER A 155 -12.49 10.84 22.14
N LEU A 156 -11.89 9.69 21.83
CA LEU A 156 -11.35 8.77 22.85
C LEU A 156 -9.89 9.09 23.22
N GLY A 157 -9.21 9.95 22.48
CA GLY A 157 -7.81 10.28 22.71
C GLY A 157 -6.86 9.06 22.61
N ASN A 158 -7.29 8.00 21.93
CA ASN A 158 -6.53 6.76 21.77
C ASN A 158 -5.87 6.64 20.38
N GLY A 159 -5.81 7.74 19.65
CA GLY A 159 -5.08 7.82 18.38
C GLY A 159 -3.58 7.78 18.62
N ILE A 160 -2.85 7.11 17.74
CA ILE A 160 -1.39 7.06 17.72
C ILE A 160 -0.92 7.93 16.58
N ASP A 161 -0.08 8.91 16.86
CA ASP A 161 0.56 9.72 15.82
C ASP A 161 1.68 8.90 15.17
N PRO A 162 1.59 8.59 13.88
CA PRO A 162 2.64 7.86 13.19
C PRO A 162 3.98 8.60 13.16
N LEU A 163 4.00 9.93 13.21
CA LEU A 163 5.24 10.71 13.23
C LEU A 163 6.01 10.53 14.54
N GLU A 164 5.32 10.49 15.68
CA GLU A 164 5.96 10.19 16.98
C GLU A 164 6.58 8.78 16.99
N ILE A 165 5.91 7.80 16.38
CA ILE A 165 6.44 6.43 16.25
C ILE A 165 7.66 6.42 15.32
N ILE A 166 7.63 7.16 14.23
CA ILE A 166 8.74 7.28 13.28
C ILE A 166 9.95 7.93 13.94
N ASP A 167 9.77 8.99 14.71
CA ASP A 167 10.83 9.67 15.43
C ASP A 167 11.50 8.75 16.46
N GLN A 168 10.72 7.88 17.10
CA GLN A 168 11.20 6.98 18.15
C GLN A 168 11.84 5.70 17.62
N TYR A 169 11.28 5.08 16.56
CA TYR A 169 11.67 3.74 16.10
C TYR A 169 12.16 3.71 14.64
N GLY A 170 11.94 4.77 13.87
CA GLY A 170 12.23 4.84 12.44
C GLY A 170 11.04 4.41 11.56
N ALA A 171 10.99 4.96 10.34
CA ALA A 171 9.90 4.72 9.40
C ALA A 171 9.79 3.25 8.97
N ASP A 172 10.91 2.58 8.74
CA ASP A 172 10.93 1.16 8.33
C ASP A 172 10.37 0.23 9.40
N ALA A 173 10.61 0.54 10.69
CA ALA A 173 10.05 -0.25 11.79
C ALA A 173 8.53 -0.15 11.83
N LEU A 174 7.97 1.04 11.65
CA LEU A 174 6.53 1.24 11.56
C LEU A 174 5.94 0.53 10.33
N ARG A 175 6.55 0.71 9.16
CA ARG A 175 6.10 0.08 7.90
C ARG A 175 6.06 -1.44 8.01
N LEU A 176 7.14 -2.05 8.50
CA LEU A 176 7.21 -3.50 8.70
C LEU A 176 6.12 -3.98 9.67
N THR A 177 5.93 -3.27 10.79
CA THR A 177 4.91 -3.61 11.80
C THR A 177 3.50 -3.61 11.22
N LEU A 178 3.18 -2.60 10.37
CA LEU A 178 1.84 -2.47 9.78
C LEU A 178 1.52 -3.56 8.74
N VAL A 179 2.53 -4.16 8.12
CA VAL A 179 2.33 -5.20 7.11
C VAL A 179 2.45 -6.61 7.72
N THR A 180 3.36 -6.82 8.67
CA THR A 180 3.65 -8.14 9.23
C THR A 180 2.49 -8.68 10.04
N GLY A 181 2.11 -9.94 9.76
CA GLY A 181 1.06 -10.65 10.48
C GLY A 181 -0.37 -10.20 10.15
N ASN A 182 -0.53 -9.40 9.09
CA ASN A 182 -1.84 -8.96 8.62
C ASN A 182 -2.29 -9.79 7.42
N ALA A 183 -3.54 -10.25 7.50
CA ALA A 183 -4.27 -10.77 6.34
C ALA A 183 -5.18 -9.67 5.78
N PRO A 184 -5.38 -9.59 4.44
CA PRO A 184 -6.26 -8.60 3.83
C PRO A 184 -7.66 -8.57 4.46
N GLY A 185 -8.15 -7.37 4.75
CA GLY A 185 -9.47 -7.14 5.33
C GLY A 185 -9.63 -7.45 6.82
N ASN A 186 -8.56 -7.81 7.52
CA ASN A 186 -8.60 -8.06 8.97
C ASN A 186 -8.03 -6.87 9.75
N ASP A 187 -8.70 -6.51 10.84
CA ASP A 187 -8.21 -5.50 11.77
C ASP A 187 -6.95 -5.97 12.50
N MET A 188 -6.06 -5.03 12.79
CA MET A 188 -4.89 -5.28 13.62
C MET A 188 -4.91 -4.44 14.89
N ARG A 189 -4.38 -4.99 15.99
CA ARG A 189 -4.09 -4.22 17.19
C ARG A 189 -2.67 -3.69 17.14
N PHE A 190 -2.51 -2.43 17.45
CA PHE A 190 -1.21 -1.78 17.51
C PHE A 190 -0.59 -1.93 18.90
N TYR A 191 0.68 -2.36 18.92
CA TYR A 191 1.50 -2.48 20.12
C TYR A 191 2.89 -1.93 19.86
N ASN A 192 3.40 -1.10 20.75
CA ASN A 192 4.75 -0.52 20.63
C ASN A 192 5.84 -1.61 20.63
N GLU A 193 5.63 -2.70 21.36
CA GLU A 193 6.56 -3.84 21.42
C GLU A 193 6.77 -4.50 20.05
N ARG A 194 5.74 -4.48 19.19
CA ARG A 194 5.86 -4.97 17.81
C ARG A 194 6.72 -4.05 16.95
N VAL A 195 6.59 -2.73 17.16
CA VAL A 195 7.45 -1.74 16.45
C VAL A 195 8.89 -1.87 16.90
N GLU A 196 9.11 -2.09 18.20
CA GLU A 196 10.45 -2.34 18.74
C GLU A 196 11.07 -3.62 18.16
N ALA A 197 10.31 -4.70 18.04
CA ALA A 197 10.76 -5.93 17.39
C ALA A 197 11.13 -5.69 15.92
N SER A 198 10.35 -4.89 15.19
CA SER A 198 10.65 -4.51 13.80
C SER A 198 11.92 -3.67 13.69
N ARG A 199 12.17 -2.74 14.63
CA ARG A 199 13.43 -1.99 14.73
C ARG A 199 14.63 -2.93 15.00
N ASN A 200 14.45 -3.90 15.88
CA ASN A 200 15.52 -4.87 16.18
C ASN A 200 15.85 -5.74 14.96
N PHE A 201 14.85 -6.06 14.14
CA PHE A 201 15.07 -6.71 12.84
C PHE A 201 15.90 -5.82 11.89
N ALA A 202 15.58 -4.53 11.77
CA ALA A 202 16.38 -3.59 10.98
C ALA A 202 17.84 -3.55 11.46
N ASN A 203 18.04 -3.51 12.78
CA ASN A 203 19.40 -3.57 13.36
C ASN A 203 20.12 -4.88 13.04
N LYS A 204 19.42 -6.02 13.00
CA LYS A 204 20.00 -7.31 12.61
C LYS A 204 20.45 -7.30 11.15
N VAL A 205 19.62 -6.77 10.24
CA VAL A 205 19.97 -6.58 8.82
C VAL A 205 21.21 -5.70 8.68
N TRP A 206 21.23 -4.55 9.37
CA TRP A 206 22.38 -3.64 9.37
C TRP A 206 23.67 -4.30 9.84
N ASN A 207 23.61 -5.03 10.96
CA ASN A 207 24.80 -5.71 11.50
C ASN A 207 25.29 -6.83 10.58
N ALA A 208 24.41 -7.56 9.92
CA ALA A 208 24.79 -8.55 8.93
C ALA A 208 25.49 -7.90 7.71
N ALA A 209 24.93 -6.82 7.20
CA ALA A 209 25.53 -6.05 6.10
C ALA A 209 26.91 -5.48 6.51
N ARG A 210 26.99 -4.88 7.70
CA ARG A 210 28.25 -4.36 8.25
C ARG A 210 29.31 -5.44 8.39
N PHE A 211 28.94 -6.61 8.90
CA PHE A 211 29.88 -7.75 9.00
C PHE A 211 30.45 -8.13 7.64
N ILE A 212 29.61 -8.22 6.62
CA ILE A 212 30.06 -8.58 5.26
C ILE A 212 31.00 -7.50 4.71
N LEU A 213 30.58 -6.22 4.77
CA LEU A 213 31.35 -5.10 4.22
C LEU A 213 32.71 -4.94 4.90
N MET A 214 32.80 -5.12 6.22
CA MET A 214 34.06 -5.02 6.96
C MET A 214 35.07 -6.14 6.62
N ASN A 215 34.60 -7.25 6.12
CA ASN A 215 35.43 -8.38 5.73
C ASN A 215 35.72 -8.42 4.21
N MET A 216 35.11 -7.54 3.42
CA MET A 216 35.37 -7.38 1.99
C MET A 216 36.64 -6.54 1.78
N LYS A 217 37.46 -6.94 0.77
CA LYS A 217 38.57 -6.13 0.29
C LYS A 217 38.06 -4.98 -0.59
N GLU A 218 38.90 -3.95 -0.78
CA GLU A 218 38.58 -2.80 -1.65
C GLU A 218 38.28 -3.22 -3.09
N GLU A 219 39.03 -4.22 -3.62
CA GLU A 219 38.80 -4.78 -4.96
C GLU A 219 37.50 -5.57 -5.08
N GLY A 220 36.78 -5.76 -3.94
CA GLY A 220 35.53 -6.50 -3.86
C GLY A 220 35.74 -8.03 -3.84
N VAL A 221 34.64 -8.74 -4.19
CA VAL A 221 34.66 -10.21 -4.26
C VAL A 221 34.32 -10.65 -5.69
N THR A 222 35.00 -11.70 -6.14
CA THR A 222 34.79 -12.28 -7.47
C THR A 222 33.90 -13.52 -7.39
N LYS A 223 33.13 -13.75 -8.45
CA LYS A 223 32.33 -14.99 -8.55
C LYS A 223 33.23 -16.21 -8.55
N PRO A 224 33.08 -17.14 -7.58
CA PRO A 224 33.89 -18.33 -7.53
C PRO A 224 33.51 -19.36 -8.61
N ASP A 225 34.39 -20.28 -8.88
CA ASP A 225 34.03 -21.48 -9.62
C ASP A 225 33.01 -22.30 -8.81
N ALA A 226 32.10 -22.95 -9.51
CA ALA A 226 31.01 -23.71 -8.87
C ALA A 226 31.51 -24.92 -8.05
N SER A 227 32.72 -25.44 -8.37
CA SER A 227 33.36 -26.53 -7.63
C SER A 227 33.80 -26.10 -6.24
N LEU A 228 34.08 -24.82 -6.01
CA LEU A 228 34.49 -24.25 -4.73
C LEU A 228 33.31 -24.05 -3.75
N LEU A 229 32.09 -24.13 -4.23
CA LEU A 229 30.89 -23.97 -3.41
C LEU A 229 30.69 -25.19 -2.51
N THR A 230 30.69 -24.95 -1.19
CA THR A 230 30.37 -25.97 -0.20
C THR A 230 28.88 -26.35 -0.25
N THR A 231 28.49 -27.39 0.47
CA THR A 231 27.09 -27.78 0.62
C THR A 231 26.25 -26.66 1.25
N ALA A 232 26.80 -25.94 2.25
CA ALA A 232 26.11 -24.79 2.88
C ALA A 232 25.93 -23.64 1.90
N ASP A 233 26.89 -23.34 1.04
CA ASP A 233 26.78 -22.31 0.00
C ASP A 233 25.68 -22.65 -1.01
N LYS A 234 25.67 -23.88 -1.48
CA LYS A 234 24.60 -24.35 -2.41
C LYS A 234 23.23 -24.34 -1.77
N TRP A 235 23.15 -24.71 -0.50
CA TRP A 235 21.91 -24.68 0.27
C TRP A 235 21.36 -23.24 0.36
N ILE A 236 22.14 -22.27 0.84
CA ILE A 236 21.60 -20.90 1.03
C ILE A 236 21.29 -20.21 -0.29
N LEU A 237 22.07 -20.46 -1.37
CA LEU A 237 21.79 -19.98 -2.71
C LEU A 237 20.46 -20.57 -3.26
N SER A 238 20.21 -21.86 -3.01
CA SER A 238 18.94 -22.49 -3.36
C SER A 238 17.78 -21.88 -2.55
N ARG A 239 17.99 -21.64 -1.25
CA ARG A 239 16.98 -21.06 -0.36
C ARG A 239 16.57 -19.65 -0.77
N VAL A 240 17.53 -18.77 -1.13
CA VAL A 240 17.19 -17.41 -1.58
C VAL A 240 16.43 -17.42 -2.91
N ASN A 241 16.70 -18.36 -3.82
CA ASN A 241 15.93 -18.50 -5.05
C ASN A 241 14.49 -18.98 -4.77
N THR A 242 14.33 -19.94 -3.85
CA THR A 242 13.00 -20.37 -3.41
C THR A 242 12.24 -19.21 -2.76
N LEU A 243 12.92 -18.45 -1.89
CA LEU A 243 12.33 -17.25 -1.26
C LEU A 243 11.85 -16.25 -2.31
N ALA A 244 12.67 -15.95 -3.33
CA ALA A 244 12.30 -15.02 -4.38
C ALA A 244 11.02 -15.46 -5.11
N LYS A 245 10.90 -16.75 -5.45
CA LYS A 245 9.70 -17.32 -6.04
C LYS A 245 8.49 -17.17 -5.10
N ASP A 246 8.63 -17.62 -3.86
CA ASP A 246 7.56 -17.59 -2.87
C ASP A 246 7.07 -16.17 -2.58
N VAL A 247 7.98 -15.21 -2.44
CA VAL A 247 7.63 -13.79 -2.22
C VAL A 247 6.86 -13.24 -3.42
N THR A 248 7.33 -13.48 -4.64
CA THR A 248 6.65 -13.03 -5.86
C THR A 248 5.24 -13.61 -5.94
N GLU A 249 5.07 -14.91 -5.73
CA GLU A 249 3.76 -15.55 -5.78
C GLU A 249 2.78 -15.01 -4.71
N ASN A 250 3.28 -14.68 -3.51
CA ASN A 250 2.43 -14.08 -2.47
C ASN A 250 2.11 -12.61 -2.76
N MET A 251 3.06 -11.84 -3.31
CA MET A 251 2.82 -10.47 -3.73
C MET A 251 1.75 -10.40 -4.83
N ASP A 252 1.82 -11.28 -5.83
CA ASP A 252 0.84 -11.38 -6.92
C ASP A 252 -0.58 -11.71 -6.41
N LYS A 253 -0.68 -12.39 -5.27
CA LYS A 253 -1.95 -12.70 -4.59
C LYS A 253 -2.38 -11.63 -3.57
N TYR A 254 -1.62 -10.54 -3.44
CA TYR A 254 -1.81 -9.51 -2.40
C TYR A 254 -1.68 -10.03 -0.95
N GLU A 255 -1.01 -11.14 -0.75
CA GLU A 255 -0.70 -11.73 0.56
C GLU A 255 0.58 -11.10 1.16
N LEU A 256 0.58 -9.76 1.29
CA LEU A 256 1.77 -8.97 1.64
C LEU A 256 2.36 -9.36 2.99
N GLY A 257 1.50 -9.67 3.97
CA GLY A 257 1.92 -10.12 5.30
C GLY A 257 2.67 -11.44 5.27
N ILE A 258 2.24 -12.39 4.40
CA ILE A 258 2.93 -13.67 4.21
C ILE A 258 4.25 -13.47 3.46
N ALA A 259 4.24 -12.63 2.42
CA ALA A 259 5.44 -12.33 1.64
C ALA A 259 6.56 -11.77 2.54
N VAL A 260 6.26 -10.74 3.34
CA VAL A 260 7.26 -10.12 4.22
C VAL A 260 7.71 -11.04 5.35
N GLN A 261 6.81 -11.88 5.90
CA GLN A 261 7.17 -12.84 6.94
C GLN A 261 8.19 -13.87 6.43
N LYS A 262 8.04 -14.35 5.19
CA LYS A 262 9.02 -15.26 4.58
C LYS A 262 10.41 -14.60 4.43
N VAL A 263 10.46 -13.31 4.08
CA VAL A 263 11.74 -12.57 4.03
C VAL A 263 12.33 -12.42 5.43
N TYR A 264 11.50 -12.09 6.42
CA TYR A 264 11.91 -11.97 7.82
C TYR A 264 12.54 -13.27 8.33
N ASP A 265 11.82 -14.40 8.20
CA ASP A 265 12.26 -15.71 8.69
C ASP A 265 13.56 -16.15 7.98
N PHE A 266 13.63 -15.97 6.65
CA PHE A 266 14.83 -16.27 5.91
C PHE A 266 16.06 -15.47 6.39
N VAL A 267 15.89 -14.14 6.53
CA VAL A 267 17.00 -13.27 6.96
C VAL A 267 17.41 -13.58 8.39
N TRP A 268 16.44 -13.73 9.29
CA TRP A 268 16.72 -13.95 10.70
C TRP A 268 17.32 -15.33 10.96
N ASP A 269 16.59 -16.38 10.58
CA ASP A 269 16.93 -17.74 10.96
C ASP A 269 17.96 -18.36 10.00
N GLU A 270 17.66 -18.42 8.70
CA GLU A 270 18.49 -19.17 7.75
C GLU A 270 19.78 -18.44 7.41
N PHE A 271 19.69 -17.13 7.14
CA PHE A 271 20.85 -16.35 6.73
C PHE A 271 21.73 -15.94 7.93
N CYS A 272 21.18 -15.23 8.92
CA CYS A 272 21.96 -14.69 10.03
C CYS A 272 22.36 -15.77 11.04
N ASP A 273 21.42 -16.59 11.51
CA ASP A 273 21.68 -17.54 12.60
C ASP A 273 22.44 -18.77 12.12
N TRP A 274 22.27 -19.15 10.86
CA TRP A 274 22.97 -20.33 10.33
C TRP A 274 24.09 -19.97 9.34
N TYR A 275 23.76 -19.40 8.19
CA TYR A 275 24.75 -19.30 7.12
C TYR A 275 25.90 -18.34 7.44
N VAL A 276 25.61 -17.17 8.01
CA VAL A 276 26.64 -16.22 8.45
C VAL A 276 27.61 -16.89 9.43
N GLU A 277 27.10 -17.63 10.41
CA GLU A 277 27.93 -18.34 11.39
C GLU A 277 28.80 -19.43 10.74
N MET A 278 28.25 -20.21 9.82
CA MET A 278 29.01 -21.22 9.08
C MET A 278 30.11 -20.60 8.19
N ALA A 279 29.85 -19.40 7.65
CA ALA A 279 30.80 -18.69 6.79
C ALA A 279 32.00 -18.10 7.56
N LYS A 280 31.80 -17.74 8.84
CA LYS A 280 32.84 -17.05 9.66
C LYS A 280 34.15 -17.79 9.69
N TYR A 281 34.16 -19.11 9.81
CA TYR A 281 35.39 -19.86 9.85
C TYR A 281 36.26 -19.60 8.61
N ARG A 282 35.72 -19.68 7.43
CA ARG A 282 36.44 -19.42 6.17
C ARG A 282 36.92 -17.97 6.06
N ILE A 283 36.13 -17.02 6.55
CA ILE A 283 36.46 -15.58 6.52
C ILE A 283 37.63 -15.28 7.47
N TYR A 284 37.62 -15.83 8.68
CA TYR A 284 38.65 -15.58 9.68
C TYR A 284 39.99 -16.30 9.38
N HIS A 285 39.95 -17.33 8.53
CA HIS A 285 41.14 -18.04 8.05
C HIS A 285 41.51 -17.71 6.59
N ALA A 286 41.18 -16.44 6.16
CA ALA A 286 41.42 -16.00 4.79
C ALA A 286 42.92 -16.02 4.38
N GLU A 287 43.84 -15.89 5.32
CA GLU A 287 45.27 -15.97 5.06
C GLU A 287 45.69 -17.41 4.66
N GLU A 288 45.07 -18.44 5.25
CA GLU A 288 45.34 -19.83 4.97
C GLU A 288 44.69 -20.30 3.65
N ASN A 289 43.47 -19.81 3.37
CA ASN A 289 42.71 -20.16 2.16
C ASN A 289 41.92 -18.98 1.60
N PRO A 290 42.59 -18.09 0.82
CA PRO A 290 41.94 -16.89 0.24
C PRO A 290 40.79 -17.22 -0.71
N GLU A 291 40.84 -18.32 -1.43
CA GLU A 291 39.78 -18.73 -2.36
C GLU A 291 38.49 -19.12 -1.61
N ALA A 292 38.63 -19.88 -0.53
CA ALA A 292 37.49 -20.25 0.30
C ALA A 292 36.85 -19.03 1.00
N ALA A 293 37.66 -18.07 1.43
CA ALA A 293 37.18 -16.81 2.01
C ALA A 293 36.45 -15.95 0.96
N ASN A 294 37.01 -15.79 -0.24
CA ASN A 294 36.35 -15.09 -1.35
C ASN A 294 35.03 -15.77 -1.73
N CYS A 295 34.98 -17.09 -1.79
CA CYS A 295 33.77 -17.85 -2.05
C CYS A 295 32.67 -17.56 -1.00
N ALA A 296 33.03 -17.63 0.29
CA ALA A 296 32.09 -17.33 1.39
C ALA A 296 31.56 -15.89 1.31
N LEU A 297 32.41 -14.90 1.12
CA LEU A 297 32.04 -13.50 1.00
C LEU A 297 31.20 -13.21 -0.24
N TRP A 298 31.50 -13.85 -1.38
CA TRP A 298 30.67 -13.72 -2.58
C TRP A 298 29.26 -14.27 -2.36
N VAL A 299 29.12 -15.43 -1.72
CA VAL A 299 27.81 -15.99 -1.40
C VAL A 299 27.06 -15.11 -0.43
N LEU A 300 27.70 -14.65 0.66
CA LEU A 300 27.09 -13.73 1.63
C LEU A 300 26.57 -12.45 0.96
N LYS A 301 27.40 -11.80 0.14
CA LYS A 301 27.03 -10.60 -0.61
C LYS A 301 25.85 -10.86 -1.56
N THR A 302 25.91 -11.97 -2.30
CA THR A 302 24.88 -12.34 -3.28
C THR A 302 23.54 -12.60 -2.59
N VAL A 303 23.55 -13.39 -1.52
CA VAL A 303 22.34 -13.76 -0.78
C VAL A 303 21.74 -12.55 -0.08
N LEU A 304 22.54 -11.76 0.65
CA LEU A 304 22.06 -10.55 1.31
C LEU A 304 21.50 -9.56 0.29
N GLY A 305 22.21 -9.29 -0.80
CA GLY A 305 21.75 -8.35 -1.82
C GLY A 305 20.41 -8.74 -2.44
N ASN A 306 20.15 -10.03 -2.65
CA ASN A 306 18.84 -10.49 -3.11
C ASN A 306 17.76 -10.39 -2.01
N ALA A 307 18.10 -10.75 -0.77
CA ALA A 307 17.18 -10.60 0.36
C ALA A 307 16.79 -9.14 0.59
N LEU A 308 17.74 -8.19 0.49
CA LEU A 308 17.47 -6.75 0.59
C LEU A 308 16.54 -6.26 -0.51
N LYS A 309 16.69 -6.72 -1.75
CA LYS A 309 15.78 -6.40 -2.85
C LYS A 309 14.36 -6.88 -2.58
N LEU A 310 14.19 -8.06 -2.01
CA LEU A 310 12.89 -8.59 -1.63
C LEU A 310 12.27 -7.87 -0.42
N LEU A 311 13.10 -7.34 0.47
CA LEU A 311 12.69 -6.57 1.63
C LEU A 311 12.38 -5.11 1.29
N HIS A 312 12.98 -4.56 0.22
CA HIS A 312 12.92 -3.14 -0.12
C HIS A 312 11.51 -2.54 -0.22
N PRO A 313 10.50 -3.20 -0.80
CA PRO A 313 9.14 -2.67 -0.83
C PRO A 313 8.54 -2.41 0.56
N PHE A 314 9.01 -3.12 1.58
CA PHE A 314 8.53 -3.03 2.96
C PHE A 314 9.37 -2.09 3.82
N MET A 315 10.69 -2.10 3.65
CA MET A 315 11.68 -1.36 4.44
C MET A 315 12.67 -0.62 3.54
N PRO A 316 12.24 0.42 2.79
CA PRO A 316 13.05 1.03 1.74
C PRO A 316 14.30 1.75 2.28
N PHE A 317 14.25 2.34 3.48
CA PHE A 317 15.37 3.17 3.97
C PHE A 317 16.58 2.34 4.40
N ILE A 318 16.38 1.26 5.14
CA ILE A 318 17.49 0.42 5.61
C ILE A 318 18.07 -0.44 4.49
N THR A 319 17.31 -0.73 3.45
CA THR A 319 17.73 -1.59 2.36
C THR A 319 18.45 -0.84 1.24
N GLU A 320 18.23 0.49 1.12
CA GLU A 320 18.99 1.37 0.21
C GLU A 320 20.42 1.56 0.69
#